data_0e6a311536d29a42080453cf63f9f6e7
#
_entry.id   0e6a311536d29a42080453cf63f9f6e7
#
_cell.length_a   1.000
_cell.length_b   1.000
_cell.length_c   1.000
_cell.angle_alpha   90.00
_cell.angle_beta   90.00
_cell.angle_gamma   90.00
#
_symmetry.space_group_name_H-M   'P 1'
#
loop_
_entity.id
_entity.type
_entity.pdbx_description
1 polymer ?
#
loop_
_entity_poly.entity_id
_entity_poly.type
_entity_poly.pdbx_seq_one_letter_code
_entity_poly.pdbx_strand_id
1 'polypeptide(L)'
;MKGIIATSAACLLLPLPCEAQPPNYDESKVPKYTLPEPLAHGTSLVRSTSAWEKTLRPRTLETFAREMYGSPPAPGQPLSFTFKMAGAVDDAGDGAVVRREYVLTFSHPGSPQLRLLLYLPRGVDRAPTFLGLNFRGNHTLEKDPRITLETGYVLGARKEGDNSALAERNRGIAAGRWPVTTITERGYGLATVCCSNIDPDYDDGFQNGIHAMFPDARNRQWGTISSWAWGLSRILDVLGQIREVDSRQVAVIGHSRLGKTALWAGASDERFAMVISNNSGCGGAALSKRSFGETVAMINRACPHWFNDRFKKFNNNEGSLGFDQHQLIALIAPRPVYVASATEDQWADPRGEFLSLLHAEQAYMLYHDIPFGVNALPKAGTSVGNLMGYHLRKGKHDINAEDWGHYLAFADKWLKKREPE
;
A
#
# COMPACT_ATOMS: atom_id res chain seq x y z
N MET A 1 -61.14 -45.14 -19.62
CA MET A 1 -59.67 -45.03 -19.58
C MET A 1 -59.35 -43.60 -19.16
N LYS A 2 -58.92 -43.41 -17.93
CA LYS A 2 -58.49 -42.07 -17.41
C LYS A 2 -56.96 -42.07 -17.37
N GLY A 3 -56.35 -41.20 -18.21
CA GLY A 3 -54.88 -41.01 -18.26
C GLY A 3 -54.43 -40.16 -17.12
N ILE A 4 -53.47 -40.66 -16.32
CA ILE A 4 -52.78 -39.96 -15.24
C ILE A 4 -51.57 -39.23 -15.88
N ILE A 5 -51.60 -37.90 -15.85
CA ILE A 5 -50.44 -37.07 -16.22
C ILE A 5 -49.58 -36.90 -14.95
N ALA A 6 -48.42 -37.51 -14.95
CA ALA A 6 -47.43 -37.31 -13.91
C ALA A 6 -46.61 -36.03 -14.22
N THR A 7 -46.79 -34.98 -13.42
CA THR A 7 -45.97 -33.78 -13.42
C THR A 7 -44.72 -34.01 -12.56
N SER A 8 -43.57 -34.15 -13.19
CA SER A 8 -42.27 -34.16 -12.51
C SER A 8 -41.89 -32.74 -12.10
N ALA A 9 -41.90 -32.46 -10.81
CA ALA A 9 -41.36 -31.24 -10.23
C ALA A 9 -39.83 -31.33 -10.23
N ALA A 10 -39.22 -30.57 -11.12
CA ALA A 10 -37.76 -30.35 -11.05
C ALA A 10 -37.46 -29.43 -9.87
N CYS A 11 -36.87 -30.00 -8.83
CA CYS A 11 -36.36 -29.25 -7.70
C CYS A 11 -35.11 -28.46 -8.14
N LEU A 12 -35.24 -27.16 -8.40
CA LEU A 12 -34.14 -26.24 -8.58
C LEU A 12 -33.42 -26.12 -7.24
N LEU A 13 -32.32 -26.82 -7.08
CA LEU A 13 -31.36 -26.59 -6.02
C LEU A 13 -30.70 -25.21 -6.26
N LEU A 14 -31.25 -24.17 -5.63
CA LEU A 14 -30.54 -22.89 -5.50
C LEU A 14 -29.28 -23.15 -4.69
N PRO A 15 -28.11 -22.68 -5.13
CA PRO A 15 -26.91 -22.79 -4.33
C PRO A 15 -27.14 -22.00 -3.03
N LEU A 16 -27.01 -22.68 -1.89
CA LEU A 16 -26.98 -22.04 -0.57
C LEU A 16 -25.88 -20.97 -0.59
N PRO A 17 -26.09 -19.79 0.00
CA PRO A 17 -25.05 -18.79 0.13
C PRO A 17 -23.87 -19.45 0.87
N CYS A 18 -22.72 -19.48 0.23
CA CYS A 18 -21.49 -19.98 0.82
C CYS A 18 -21.18 -19.13 2.06
N GLU A 19 -21.48 -19.66 3.25
CA GLU A 19 -21.11 -19.00 4.51
C GLU A 19 -19.60 -18.79 4.51
N ALA A 20 -19.16 -17.58 4.88
CA ALA A 20 -17.76 -17.29 5.00
C ALA A 20 -17.14 -18.22 6.03
N GLN A 21 -16.16 -19.00 5.63
CA GLN A 21 -15.41 -19.79 6.59
C GLN A 21 -14.76 -18.84 7.61
N PRO A 22 -14.75 -19.21 8.91
CA PRO A 22 -14.08 -18.40 9.92
C PRO A 22 -12.57 -18.32 9.61
N PRO A 23 -11.88 -17.23 10.01
CA PRO A 23 -10.45 -17.11 9.78
C PRO A 23 -9.69 -18.23 10.51
N ASN A 24 -8.68 -18.76 9.84
CA ASN A 24 -7.78 -19.74 10.42
C ASN A 24 -6.65 -19.03 11.19
N TYR A 25 -6.48 -19.33 12.47
CA TYR A 25 -5.35 -18.83 13.29
C TYR A 25 -4.49 -19.99 13.83
N ASP A 26 -4.64 -21.18 13.27
CA ASP A 26 -3.92 -22.39 13.65
C ASP A 26 -2.94 -22.78 12.53
N GLU A 27 -1.64 -22.66 12.80
CA GLU A 27 -0.60 -23.01 11.84
C GLU A 27 -0.67 -24.45 11.34
N SER A 28 -1.18 -25.38 12.17
CA SER A 28 -1.34 -26.79 11.79
C SER A 28 -2.42 -27.00 10.72
N LYS A 29 -3.31 -26.03 10.55
CA LYS A 29 -4.39 -26.04 9.56
C LYS A 29 -4.04 -25.25 8.29
N VAL A 30 -2.86 -24.67 8.21
CA VAL A 30 -2.37 -24.06 6.95
C VAL A 30 -2.29 -25.17 5.89
N PRO A 31 -2.93 -24.98 4.72
CA PRO A 31 -2.92 -25.99 3.68
C PRO A 31 -1.51 -26.24 3.16
N LYS A 32 -1.24 -27.43 2.65
CA LYS A 32 -0.04 -27.66 1.86
C LYS A 32 -0.11 -26.82 0.58
N TYR A 33 0.85 -25.97 0.35
CA TYR A 33 0.92 -25.13 -0.84
C TYR A 33 2.30 -25.15 -1.47
N THR A 34 2.34 -24.83 -2.76
CA THR A 34 3.57 -24.59 -3.52
C THR A 34 3.55 -23.15 -4.00
N LEU A 35 4.61 -22.41 -3.72
CA LEU A 35 4.79 -21.07 -4.24
C LEU A 35 5.31 -21.11 -5.67
N PRO A 36 4.82 -20.23 -6.55
CA PRO A 36 5.47 -20.01 -7.83
C PRO A 36 6.90 -19.51 -7.62
N GLU A 37 7.85 -20.06 -8.35
CA GLU A 37 9.24 -19.60 -8.31
C GLU A 37 9.34 -18.15 -8.83
N PRO A 38 9.86 -17.18 -8.05
CA PRO A 38 9.92 -15.78 -8.47
C PRO A 38 10.69 -15.54 -9.76
N LEU A 39 11.69 -16.40 -10.04
CA LEU A 39 12.55 -16.30 -11.22
C LEU A 39 12.17 -17.28 -12.34
N ALA A 40 11.04 -17.99 -12.23
CA ALA A 40 10.61 -18.92 -13.26
C ALA A 40 10.10 -18.22 -14.54
N HIS A 41 10.63 -18.64 -15.67
CA HIS A 41 10.17 -18.24 -16.99
C HIS A 41 9.97 -19.48 -17.87
N GLY A 42 8.72 -19.95 -17.96
CA GLY A 42 8.42 -21.26 -18.54
C GLY A 42 9.06 -22.40 -17.72
N THR A 43 9.86 -23.23 -18.35
CA THR A 43 10.59 -24.33 -17.70
C THR A 43 11.99 -23.94 -17.21
N SER A 44 12.41 -22.68 -17.41
CA SER A 44 13.75 -22.20 -17.08
C SER A 44 13.72 -21.19 -15.96
N LEU A 45 14.86 -21.03 -15.27
CA LEU A 45 15.06 -19.97 -14.29
C LEU A 45 15.85 -18.81 -14.91
N VAL A 46 15.40 -17.59 -14.68
CA VAL A 46 16.14 -16.37 -14.98
C VAL A 46 17.35 -16.27 -14.03
N ARG A 47 18.53 -16.01 -14.60
CA ARG A 47 19.81 -15.98 -13.85
C ARG A 47 20.59 -14.68 -14.05
N SER A 48 20.00 -13.66 -14.69
CA SER A 48 20.64 -12.37 -14.91
C SER A 48 19.68 -11.22 -14.68
N THR A 49 20.21 -10.10 -14.21
CA THR A 49 19.46 -8.85 -14.04
C THR A 49 18.78 -8.41 -15.34
N SER A 50 19.52 -8.49 -16.47
CA SER A 50 18.95 -8.09 -17.78
C SER A 50 17.73 -8.93 -18.20
N ALA A 51 17.75 -10.25 -17.97
CA ALA A 51 16.61 -11.11 -18.26
C ALA A 51 15.44 -10.85 -17.29
N TRP A 52 15.75 -10.57 -16.03
CA TRP A 52 14.76 -10.16 -15.05
C TRP A 52 14.08 -8.83 -15.46
N GLU A 53 14.84 -7.78 -15.66
CA GLU A 53 14.33 -6.43 -15.96
C GLU A 53 13.57 -6.34 -17.28
N LYS A 54 14.09 -6.99 -18.33
CA LYS A 54 13.53 -6.87 -19.67
C LYS A 54 12.39 -7.84 -19.96
N THR A 55 12.29 -8.94 -19.21
CA THR A 55 11.35 -10.00 -19.54
C THR A 55 10.45 -10.40 -18.38
N LEU A 56 11.04 -10.85 -17.26
CA LEU A 56 10.24 -11.49 -16.22
C LEU A 56 9.55 -10.47 -15.32
N ARG A 57 10.25 -9.42 -14.88
CA ARG A 57 9.69 -8.34 -14.06
C ARG A 57 8.46 -7.68 -14.73
N PRO A 58 8.50 -7.24 -16.00
CA PRO A 58 7.33 -6.67 -16.67
C PRO A 58 6.14 -7.65 -16.74
N ARG A 59 6.39 -8.92 -17.01
CA ARG A 59 5.33 -9.95 -17.05
C ARG A 59 4.72 -10.22 -15.68
N THR A 60 5.55 -10.23 -14.64
CA THR A 60 5.07 -10.39 -13.26
C THR A 60 4.23 -9.18 -12.85
N LEU A 61 4.69 -7.97 -13.15
CA LEU A 61 3.95 -6.73 -12.90
C LEU A 61 2.60 -6.75 -13.63
N GLU A 62 2.58 -7.13 -14.92
CA GLU A 62 1.35 -7.27 -15.71
C GLU A 62 0.41 -8.31 -15.10
N THR A 63 0.94 -9.41 -14.56
CA THR A 63 0.13 -10.43 -13.90
C THR A 63 -0.61 -9.87 -12.68
N PHE A 64 0.09 -9.15 -11.79
CA PHE A 64 -0.55 -8.50 -10.64
C PHE A 64 -1.54 -7.43 -11.07
N ALA A 65 -1.20 -6.63 -12.06
CA ALA A 65 -2.11 -5.63 -12.62
C ALA A 65 -3.38 -6.28 -13.19
N ARG A 66 -3.24 -7.30 -14.02
CA ARG A 66 -4.37 -7.96 -14.66
C ARG A 66 -5.24 -8.75 -13.69
N GLU A 67 -4.62 -9.50 -12.76
CA GLU A 67 -5.33 -10.51 -11.96
C GLU A 67 -5.76 -10.00 -10.58
N MET A 68 -5.22 -8.86 -10.12
CA MET A 68 -5.44 -8.41 -8.75
C MET A 68 -5.70 -6.91 -8.61
N TYR A 69 -4.70 -6.04 -8.85
CA TYR A 69 -4.81 -4.63 -8.51
C TYR A 69 -5.52 -3.78 -9.57
N GLY A 70 -5.45 -4.20 -10.83
CA GLY A 70 -5.83 -3.37 -11.95
C GLY A 70 -4.75 -2.36 -12.33
N SER A 71 -4.97 -1.71 -13.47
CA SER A 71 -4.13 -0.60 -13.95
C SER A 71 -4.99 0.61 -14.24
N PRO A 72 -4.45 1.82 -14.10
CA PRO A 72 -5.14 2.99 -14.62
C PRO A 72 -5.44 2.77 -16.11
N PRO A 73 -6.57 3.27 -16.62
CA PRO A 73 -6.84 3.28 -18.03
C PRO A 73 -5.65 3.89 -18.79
N ALA A 74 -5.32 3.33 -19.96
CA ALA A 74 -4.25 3.90 -20.76
C ALA A 74 -4.51 5.40 -20.94
N PRO A 75 -3.51 6.26 -20.74
CA PRO A 75 -3.70 7.69 -20.84
C PRO A 75 -4.05 8.03 -22.29
N GLY A 76 -5.33 8.28 -22.55
CA GLY A 76 -5.77 8.83 -23.84
C GLY A 76 -5.22 10.23 -24.07
N GLN A 77 -4.90 10.91 -23.01
CA GLN A 77 -4.18 12.20 -22.95
C GLN A 77 -3.33 12.22 -21.69
N PRO A 78 -2.12 12.81 -21.70
CA PRO A 78 -1.39 13.07 -20.48
C PRO A 78 -2.27 13.89 -19.54
N LEU A 79 -2.58 13.36 -18.35
CA LEU A 79 -3.27 14.15 -17.33
C LEU A 79 -2.33 15.24 -16.86
N SER A 80 -2.54 16.44 -17.35
CA SER A 80 -1.86 17.62 -16.82
C SER A 80 -2.46 17.97 -15.45
N PHE A 81 -1.61 18.45 -14.57
CA PHE A 81 -2.01 18.94 -13.27
C PHE A 81 -1.28 20.23 -12.93
N THR A 82 -1.86 20.98 -12.02
CA THR A 82 -1.21 22.12 -11.37
C THR A 82 -1.21 21.87 -9.86
N PHE A 83 -0.22 22.42 -9.17
CA PHE A 83 -0.27 22.46 -7.71
C PHE A 83 0.05 23.88 -7.22
N LYS A 84 -0.60 24.25 -6.12
CA LYS A 84 -0.44 25.55 -5.50
C LYS A 84 -0.23 25.39 -4.01
N MET A 85 0.64 26.24 -3.45
CA MET A 85 0.80 26.32 -2.01
C MET A 85 -0.51 26.91 -1.41
N ALA A 86 -1.09 26.21 -0.48
CA ALA A 86 -2.31 26.58 0.25
C ALA A 86 -2.02 27.08 1.67
N GLY A 87 -0.88 26.70 2.25
CA GLY A 87 -0.46 27.08 3.58
C GLY A 87 1.03 26.90 3.81
N ALA A 88 1.60 27.77 4.64
CA ALA A 88 2.99 27.72 5.03
C ALA A 88 3.16 28.11 6.50
N VAL A 89 3.92 27.32 7.24
CA VAL A 89 4.28 27.56 8.64
C VAL A 89 5.77 27.27 8.80
N ASP A 90 6.54 28.28 9.14
CA ASP A 90 7.99 28.19 9.22
C ASP A 90 8.51 27.88 10.64
N ASP A 91 7.64 27.90 11.62
CA ASP A 91 7.93 27.68 13.05
C ASP A 91 7.18 26.50 13.67
N ALA A 92 6.84 25.50 12.86
CA ALA A 92 6.27 24.26 13.38
C ALA A 92 7.31 23.52 14.26
N GLY A 93 6.85 22.74 15.23
CA GLY A 93 7.73 21.96 16.10
C GLY A 93 8.79 22.83 16.79
N ASP A 94 8.35 23.88 17.48
CA ASP A 94 9.24 24.84 18.19
C ASP A 94 10.32 25.48 17.29
N GLY A 95 9.99 25.67 16.02
CA GLY A 95 10.87 26.31 15.04
C GLY A 95 11.87 25.37 14.34
N ALA A 96 11.88 24.09 14.67
CA ALA A 96 12.77 23.10 14.04
C ALA A 96 12.22 22.55 12.71
N VAL A 97 10.96 22.78 12.41
CA VAL A 97 10.25 22.18 11.29
C VAL A 97 9.59 23.25 10.41
N VAL A 98 9.72 23.07 9.13
CA VAL A 98 8.97 23.84 8.12
C VAL A 98 7.77 22.99 7.68
N ARG A 99 6.56 23.55 7.71
CA ARG A 99 5.36 22.89 7.22
C ARG A 99 4.80 23.62 6.02
N ARG A 100 4.42 22.86 5.00
CA ARG A 100 3.76 23.35 3.78
C ARG A 100 2.52 22.55 3.49
N GLU A 101 1.48 23.20 3.00
CA GLU A 101 0.32 22.57 2.42
C GLU A 101 0.22 22.95 0.96
N TYR A 102 -0.02 21.96 0.11
CA TYR A 102 -0.25 22.14 -1.32
C TYR A 102 -1.57 21.53 -1.74
N VAL A 103 -2.22 22.12 -2.72
CA VAL A 103 -3.37 21.53 -3.39
C VAL A 103 -3.00 21.21 -4.82
N LEU A 104 -3.06 19.92 -5.16
CA LEU A 104 -2.90 19.40 -6.51
C LEU A 104 -4.27 19.29 -7.16
N THR A 105 -4.42 19.84 -8.37
CA THR A 105 -5.65 19.81 -9.17
C THR A 105 -5.33 19.32 -10.58
N PHE A 106 -6.07 18.33 -11.05
CA PHE A 106 -5.95 17.82 -12.42
C PHE A 106 -6.77 18.67 -13.40
N SER A 107 -6.28 18.75 -14.65
CA SER A 107 -6.96 19.48 -15.73
C SER A 107 -8.12 18.69 -16.34
N HIS A 108 -8.93 18.05 -15.51
CA HIS A 108 -10.09 17.27 -15.91
C HIS A 108 -11.33 17.75 -15.12
N PRO A 109 -12.47 18.01 -15.79
CA PRO A 109 -13.69 18.38 -15.09
C PRO A 109 -14.10 17.31 -14.06
N GLY A 110 -14.45 17.75 -12.85
CA GLY A 110 -14.85 16.85 -11.76
C GLY A 110 -13.69 16.10 -11.09
N SER A 111 -12.43 16.44 -11.41
CA SER A 111 -11.28 15.85 -10.76
C SER A 111 -11.24 16.14 -9.25
N PRO A 112 -10.83 15.19 -8.42
CA PRO A 112 -10.61 15.45 -7.02
C PRO A 112 -9.42 16.39 -6.81
N GLN A 113 -9.40 17.06 -5.66
CA GLN A 113 -8.23 17.82 -5.20
C GLN A 113 -7.45 17.01 -4.18
N LEU A 114 -6.17 16.82 -4.43
CA LEU A 114 -5.28 16.14 -3.49
C LEU A 114 -4.59 17.20 -2.61
N ARG A 115 -4.78 17.10 -1.30
CA ARG A 115 -4.15 18.00 -0.33
C ARG A 115 -2.90 17.35 0.25
N LEU A 116 -1.74 17.82 -0.20
CA LEU A 116 -0.45 17.37 0.30
C LEU A 116 -0.07 18.19 1.54
N LEU A 117 0.19 17.52 2.66
CA LEU A 117 0.83 18.08 3.85
C LEU A 117 2.30 17.61 3.85
N LEU A 118 3.22 18.56 3.90
CA LEU A 118 4.66 18.33 3.84
C LEU A 118 5.36 18.97 5.04
N TYR A 119 6.09 18.18 5.79
CA TYR A 119 7.00 18.59 6.84
C TYR A 119 8.44 18.41 6.39
N LEU A 120 9.27 19.42 6.62
CA LEU A 120 10.68 19.43 6.24
C LEU A 120 11.52 19.84 7.44
N PRO A 121 12.67 19.22 7.67
CA PRO A 121 13.62 19.66 8.69
C PRO A 121 14.21 21.01 8.29
N ARG A 122 14.26 21.96 9.22
CA ARG A 122 14.89 23.25 8.98
C ARG A 122 16.40 23.09 8.76
N GLY A 123 16.94 23.81 7.81
CA GLY A 123 18.38 23.83 7.52
C GLY A 123 18.89 22.65 6.70
N VAL A 124 17.99 21.81 6.18
CA VAL A 124 18.34 20.76 5.21
C VAL A 124 17.91 21.23 3.82
N ASP A 125 18.86 21.38 2.92
CA ASP A 125 18.60 21.92 1.56
C ASP A 125 17.72 20.99 0.73
N ARG A 126 17.95 19.66 0.84
CA ARG A 126 17.21 18.63 0.09
C ARG A 126 17.03 17.41 0.99
N ALA A 127 15.85 17.32 1.59
CA ALA A 127 15.55 16.25 2.52
C ALA A 127 15.07 14.96 1.80
N PRO A 128 15.69 13.80 2.08
CA PRO A 128 15.06 12.53 1.78
C PRO A 128 13.74 12.46 2.54
N THR A 129 12.68 11.94 1.91
CA THR A 129 11.31 12.15 2.41
C THR A 129 10.53 10.85 2.45
N PHE A 130 9.81 10.61 3.56
CA PHE A 130 8.79 9.57 3.63
C PHE A 130 7.49 10.10 3.03
N LEU A 131 6.92 9.37 2.10
CA LEU A 131 5.61 9.65 1.51
C LEU A 131 4.63 8.54 1.86
N GLY A 132 3.55 8.89 2.55
CA GLY A 132 2.49 7.94 2.89
C GLY A 132 1.11 8.54 2.82
N LEU A 133 0.10 7.69 2.64
CA LEU A 133 -1.29 8.11 2.75
C LEU A 133 -1.77 8.00 4.20
N ASN A 134 -2.72 8.84 4.58
CA ASN A 134 -3.42 8.76 5.85
C ASN A 134 -4.91 8.47 5.66
N PHE A 135 -5.58 7.97 6.71
CA PHE A 135 -6.96 7.47 6.64
C PHE A 135 -8.03 8.55 6.85
N ARG A 136 -7.70 9.62 7.56
CA ARG A 136 -8.72 10.50 8.16
C ARG A 136 -8.48 11.97 7.94
N GLY A 137 -7.54 12.31 7.05
CA GLY A 137 -7.20 13.70 6.74
C GLY A 137 -5.93 14.18 7.45
N ASN A 138 -5.26 15.12 6.80
CA ASN A 138 -3.98 15.66 7.23
C ASN A 138 -4.00 16.31 8.62
N HIS A 139 -5.14 16.92 9.00
CA HIS A 139 -5.36 17.52 10.32
C HIS A 139 -5.27 16.52 11.49
N THR A 140 -5.32 15.22 11.20
CA THR A 140 -5.23 14.19 12.24
C THR A 140 -3.80 13.92 12.72
N LEU A 141 -2.78 14.41 11.98
CA LEU A 141 -1.38 14.20 12.34
C LEU A 141 -0.95 15.04 13.54
N GLU A 142 -1.48 16.26 13.65
CA GLU A 142 -1.14 17.19 14.74
C GLU A 142 -2.39 17.98 15.20
N LYS A 143 -2.31 18.51 16.40
CA LYS A 143 -3.38 19.36 16.97
C LYS A 143 -3.35 20.80 16.47
N ASP A 144 -2.41 21.18 15.60
CA ASP A 144 -2.28 22.55 15.10
C ASP A 144 -3.52 22.97 14.30
N PRO A 145 -4.26 24.01 14.74
CA PRO A 145 -5.47 24.46 14.07
C PRO A 145 -5.22 25.07 12.68
N ARG A 146 -3.97 25.38 12.35
CA ARG A 146 -3.57 25.92 11.03
C ARG A 146 -3.52 24.84 9.94
N ILE A 147 -3.59 23.52 10.29
CA ILE A 147 -3.72 22.46 9.29
C ILE A 147 -5.15 22.42 8.78
N THR A 148 -5.28 22.48 7.45
CA THR A 148 -6.60 22.45 6.79
C THR A 148 -7.38 21.18 7.15
N LEU A 149 -8.64 21.35 7.55
CA LEU A 149 -9.55 20.24 7.83
C LEU A 149 -9.90 19.47 6.56
N GLU A 150 -9.94 18.16 6.67
CA GLU A 150 -10.57 17.32 5.66
C GLU A 150 -12.04 17.15 6.00
N THR A 151 -12.90 17.82 5.23
CA THR A 151 -14.35 17.86 5.48
C THR A 151 -15.15 16.91 4.61
N GLY A 152 -14.51 16.33 3.60
CA GLY A 152 -15.08 15.27 2.76
C GLY A 152 -15.19 13.94 3.48
N TYR A 153 -15.40 12.87 2.70
CA TYR A 153 -15.37 11.52 3.25
C TYR A 153 -13.98 11.17 3.77
N VAL A 154 -13.93 10.62 4.96
CA VAL A 154 -12.75 9.96 5.55
C VAL A 154 -13.21 8.70 6.29
N LEU A 155 -12.30 7.80 6.58
CA LEU A 155 -12.62 6.54 7.27
C LEU A 155 -13.36 6.81 8.59
N GLY A 156 -14.58 6.27 8.70
CA GLY A 156 -15.49 6.43 9.83
C GLY A 156 -16.39 7.66 9.76
N ALA A 157 -16.35 8.42 8.66
CA ALA A 157 -17.27 9.53 8.39
C ALA A 157 -18.55 9.06 7.67
N ARG A 158 -19.53 9.95 7.59
CA ARG A 158 -20.68 9.73 6.69
C ARG A 158 -20.24 9.87 5.24
N LYS A 159 -20.77 9.00 4.37
CA LYS A 159 -20.46 9.04 2.93
C LYS A 159 -20.93 10.34 2.29
N GLU A 160 -22.02 10.89 2.78
CA GLU A 160 -22.62 12.15 2.30
C GLU A 160 -22.85 13.10 3.48
N GLY A 161 -22.82 14.38 3.19
CA GLY A 161 -23.09 15.44 4.15
C GLY A 161 -21.85 16.10 4.75
N ASP A 162 -22.08 17.01 5.67
CA ASP A 162 -21.01 17.75 6.35
C ASP A 162 -20.33 16.90 7.44
N ASN A 163 -19.04 16.71 7.30
CA ASN A 163 -18.17 15.98 8.24
C ASN A 163 -17.27 16.93 9.08
N SER A 164 -17.47 18.25 9.02
CA SER A 164 -16.60 19.24 9.66
C SER A 164 -16.45 19.02 11.18
N ALA A 165 -17.56 18.72 11.88
CA ALA A 165 -17.55 18.47 13.32
C ALA A 165 -16.74 17.20 13.67
N LEU A 166 -16.79 16.16 12.82
CA LEU A 166 -15.97 14.96 12.99
C LEU A 166 -14.49 15.25 12.72
N ALA A 167 -14.20 16.03 11.68
CA ALA A 167 -12.85 16.42 11.33
C ALA A 167 -12.20 17.22 12.47
N GLU A 168 -12.85 18.23 13.01
CA GLU A 168 -12.30 19.01 14.12
C GLU A 168 -12.05 18.16 15.37
N ARG A 169 -12.99 17.28 15.72
CA ARG A 169 -12.83 16.37 16.86
C ARG A 169 -11.66 15.39 16.69
N ASN A 170 -11.32 15.05 15.45
CA ASN A 170 -10.26 14.11 15.12
C ASN A 170 -8.88 14.79 14.96
N ARG A 171 -8.77 16.09 15.15
CA ARG A 171 -7.51 16.82 15.04
C ARG A 171 -6.45 16.22 15.98
N GLY A 172 -5.31 15.82 15.42
CA GLY A 172 -4.20 15.21 16.15
C GLY A 172 -4.44 13.76 16.63
N ILE A 173 -5.56 13.12 16.29
CA ILE A 173 -5.86 11.75 16.79
C ILE A 173 -4.87 10.70 16.28
N ALA A 174 -4.18 10.96 15.18
CA ALA A 174 -3.20 10.06 14.57
C ALA A 174 -1.74 10.46 14.86
N ALA A 175 -1.49 11.42 15.77
CA ALA A 175 -0.15 11.90 16.06
C ALA A 175 0.82 10.78 16.50
N GLY A 176 0.34 9.78 17.25
CA GLY A 176 1.14 8.61 17.64
C GLY A 176 1.57 7.71 16.47
N ARG A 177 0.86 7.80 15.33
CA ARG A 177 1.19 7.07 14.10
C ARG A 177 2.15 7.82 13.19
N TRP A 178 2.28 9.11 13.38
CA TRP A 178 3.09 10.02 12.57
C TRP A 178 3.97 10.89 13.47
N PRO A 179 5.09 10.35 14.00
CA PRO A 179 5.95 11.10 14.90
C PRO A 179 6.79 12.13 14.13
N VAL A 180 6.13 13.21 13.69
CA VAL A 180 6.70 14.27 12.84
C VAL A 180 8.03 14.75 13.35
N THR A 181 8.11 15.11 14.65
CA THR A 181 9.35 15.62 15.29
C THR A 181 10.49 14.61 15.17
N THR A 182 10.25 13.35 15.51
CA THR A 182 11.29 12.30 15.44
C THR A 182 11.79 12.09 14.02
N ILE A 183 10.90 12.17 13.02
CA ILE A 183 11.26 12.01 11.60
C ILE A 183 12.12 13.20 11.15
N THR A 184 11.70 14.43 11.48
CA THR A 184 12.38 15.64 11.02
C THR A 184 13.69 15.89 11.75
N GLU A 185 13.79 15.64 13.05
CA GLU A 185 15.05 15.69 13.81
C GLU A 185 16.11 14.74 13.25
N ARG A 186 15.70 13.64 12.64
CA ARG A 186 16.61 12.71 11.95
C ARG A 186 16.98 13.16 10.53
N GLY A 187 16.49 14.32 10.10
CA GLY A 187 16.80 14.96 8.81
C GLY A 187 15.98 14.45 7.64
N TYR A 188 14.84 13.83 7.90
CA TYR A 188 13.89 13.38 6.87
C TYR A 188 12.70 14.34 6.76
N GLY A 189 12.20 14.52 5.53
CA GLY A 189 10.88 15.06 5.32
C GLY A 189 9.78 14.01 5.55
N LEU A 190 8.56 14.48 5.79
CA LEU A 190 7.34 13.68 5.84
C LEU A 190 6.28 14.31 4.96
N ALA A 191 5.81 13.59 3.97
CA ALA A 191 4.74 13.98 3.05
C ALA A 191 3.54 13.06 3.22
N THR A 192 2.34 13.60 3.31
CA THR A 192 1.12 12.79 3.42
C THR A 192 -0.07 13.43 2.72
N VAL A 193 -0.96 12.56 2.24
CA VAL A 193 -2.24 12.91 1.61
C VAL A 193 -3.31 11.99 2.20
N CYS A 194 -4.52 12.49 2.42
CA CYS A 194 -5.66 11.64 2.75
C CYS A 194 -5.98 10.70 1.59
N CYS A 195 -6.04 9.39 1.83
CA CYS A 195 -6.35 8.42 0.77
C CYS A 195 -7.68 8.72 0.08
N SER A 196 -8.66 9.22 0.82
CA SER A 196 -9.99 9.57 0.28
C SER A 196 -9.98 10.80 -0.64
N ASN A 197 -8.91 11.61 -0.64
CA ASN A 197 -8.75 12.65 -1.66
C ASN A 197 -8.42 12.05 -3.03
N ILE A 198 -7.83 10.86 -3.06
CA ILE A 198 -7.54 10.15 -4.30
C ILE A 198 -8.77 9.34 -4.72
N ASP A 199 -9.22 8.47 -3.83
CA ASP A 199 -10.38 7.62 -4.03
C ASP A 199 -11.02 7.27 -2.68
N PRO A 200 -12.33 7.53 -2.47
CA PRO A 200 -13.00 7.23 -1.23
C PRO A 200 -12.99 5.73 -0.89
N ASP A 201 -12.75 5.40 0.38
CA ASP A 201 -12.63 4.00 0.84
C ASP A 201 -14.01 3.36 1.09
N TYR A 202 -14.83 3.29 0.06
CA TYR A 202 -16.09 2.54 0.05
C TYR A 202 -16.49 2.19 -1.39
N ASP A 203 -17.26 1.13 -1.55
CA ASP A 203 -17.78 0.74 -2.86
C ASP A 203 -18.89 1.72 -3.30
N ASP A 204 -18.55 2.58 -4.23
CA ASP A 204 -19.45 3.54 -4.88
C ASP A 204 -19.68 3.19 -6.37
N GLY A 205 -19.18 2.05 -6.83
CA GLY A 205 -19.19 1.67 -8.23
C GLY A 205 -18.18 2.45 -9.08
N PHE A 206 -17.10 2.96 -8.45
CA PHE A 206 -16.04 3.76 -9.08
C PHE A 206 -16.56 5.05 -9.75
N GLN A 207 -17.45 5.76 -9.06
CA GLN A 207 -18.05 6.99 -9.56
C GLN A 207 -17.39 8.25 -8.98
N ASN A 208 -16.63 8.12 -7.90
CA ASN A 208 -15.96 9.21 -7.19
C ASN A 208 -14.44 9.15 -7.35
N GLY A 209 -13.76 10.10 -6.71
CA GLY A 209 -12.31 10.18 -6.69
C GLY A 209 -11.72 10.28 -8.10
N ILE A 210 -10.54 9.73 -8.26
CA ILE A 210 -9.86 9.74 -9.56
C ILE A 210 -10.53 8.83 -10.58
N HIS A 211 -11.31 7.84 -10.17
CA HIS A 211 -12.08 6.99 -11.08
C HIS A 211 -13.10 7.80 -11.90
N ALA A 212 -13.66 8.88 -11.33
CA ALA A 212 -14.58 9.76 -12.05
C ALA A 212 -13.95 10.42 -13.30
N MET A 213 -12.63 10.56 -13.32
CA MET A 213 -11.90 11.10 -14.48
C MET A 213 -11.74 10.08 -15.63
N PHE A 214 -12.03 8.82 -15.36
CA PHE A 214 -11.86 7.71 -16.31
C PHE A 214 -13.15 6.91 -16.43
N PRO A 215 -14.06 7.26 -17.36
CA PRO A 215 -15.35 6.57 -17.51
C PRO A 215 -15.26 5.05 -17.60
N ASP A 216 -14.17 4.53 -18.21
CA ASP A 216 -13.91 3.10 -18.34
C ASP A 216 -13.51 2.43 -17.02
N ALA A 217 -13.16 3.18 -15.99
CA ALA A 217 -12.84 2.62 -14.67
C ALA A 217 -14.04 1.90 -14.03
N ARG A 218 -15.27 2.29 -14.41
CA ARG A 218 -16.51 1.67 -13.91
C ARG A 218 -16.67 0.18 -14.32
N ASN A 219 -15.87 -0.32 -15.24
CA ASN A 219 -15.81 -1.75 -15.57
C ASN A 219 -15.09 -2.60 -14.50
N ARG A 220 -14.70 -2.00 -13.36
CA ARG A 220 -14.04 -2.63 -12.22
C ARG A 220 -12.70 -3.32 -12.56
N GLN A 221 -11.98 -2.83 -13.56
CA GLN A 221 -10.67 -3.33 -13.94
C GLN A 221 -9.52 -2.59 -13.22
N TRP A 222 -9.82 -1.53 -12.47
CA TRP A 222 -8.86 -0.73 -11.72
C TRP A 222 -9.33 -0.54 -10.28
N GLY A 223 -8.76 -1.32 -9.33
CA GLY A 223 -9.18 -1.29 -7.93
C GLY A 223 -8.66 -0.06 -7.18
N THR A 224 -9.32 0.27 -6.08
CA THR A 224 -8.99 1.42 -5.22
C THR A 224 -7.56 1.37 -4.66
N ILE A 225 -7.03 0.20 -4.31
CA ILE A 225 -5.61 0.06 -3.89
C ILE A 225 -4.67 0.57 -5.00
N SER A 226 -4.95 0.22 -6.24
CA SER A 226 -4.15 0.67 -7.38
C SER A 226 -4.36 2.15 -7.69
N SER A 227 -5.56 2.69 -7.48
CA SER A 227 -5.83 4.12 -7.65
C SER A 227 -5.10 4.96 -6.59
N TRP A 228 -5.05 4.49 -5.35
CA TRP A 228 -4.23 5.12 -4.30
C TRP A 228 -2.73 5.08 -4.63
N ALA A 229 -2.22 3.97 -5.16
CA ALA A 229 -0.83 3.85 -5.61
C ALA A 229 -0.51 4.81 -6.77
N TRP A 230 -1.43 4.96 -7.73
CA TRP A 230 -1.32 5.95 -8.79
C TRP A 230 -1.28 7.38 -8.23
N GLY A 231 -2.12 7.68 -7.24
CA GLY A 231 -2.13 8.98 -6.54
C GLY A 231 -0.78 9.28 -5.86
N LEU A 232 -0.16 8.28 -5.21
CA LEU A 232 1.19 8.41 -4.63
C LEU A 232 2.23 8.78 -5.70
N SER A 233 2.16 8.16 -6.89
CA SER A 233 3.04 8.52 -8.02
C SER A 233 2.82 9.97 -8.49
N ARG A 234 1.58 10.47 -8.47
CA ARG A 234 1.31 11.90 -8.81
C ARG A 234 1.82 12.84 -7.75
N ILE A 235 1.76 12.47 -6.48
CA ILE A 235 2.38 13.26 -5.40
C ILE A 235 3.90 13.24 -5.53
N LEU A 236 4.51 12.14 -5.92
CA LEU A 236 5.94 12.06 -6.20
C LEU A 236 6.34 13.04 -7.34
N ASP A 237 5.51 13.23 -8.36
CA ASP A 237 5.72 14.24 -9.42
C ASP A 237 5.73 15.67 -8.84
N VAL A 238 4.86 15.96 -7.85
CA VAL A 238 4.85 17.25 -7.15
C VAL A 238 6.10 17.42 -6.28
N LEU A 239 6.47 16.39 -5.51
CA LEU A 239 7.67 16.42 -4.68
C LEU A 239 8.93 16.66 -5.52
N GLY A 240 8.97 16.17 -6.76
CA GLY A 240 10.05 16.42 -7.72
C GLY A 240 10.21 17.90 -8.14
N GLN A 241 9.19 18.72 -7.91
CA GLN A 241 9.20 20.14 -8.22
C GLN A 241 9.41 21.04 -6.98
N ILE A 242 9.48 20.44 -5.78
CA ILE A 242 9.76 21.14 -4.52
C ILE A 242 11.26 21.06 -4.24
N ARG A 243 11.93 22.19 -4.27
CA ARG A 243 13.41 22.28 -4.19
C ARG A 243 13.97 21.62 -2.92
N GLU A 244 13.29 21.76 -1.81
CA GLU A 244 13.72 21.28 -0.49
C GLU A 244 13.57 19.76 -0.32
N VAL A 245 12.99 19.07 -1.31
CA VAL A 245 12.83 17.61 -1.31
C VAL A 245 13.86 16.95 -2.23
N ASP A 246 14.57 15.95 -1.75
CA ASP A 246 15.30 15.05 -2.64
C ASP A 246 14.36 13.98 -3.21
N SER A 247 13.79 14.26 -4.37
CA SER A 247 12.83 13.38 -5.03
C SER A 247 13.42 12.04 -5.49
N ARG A 248 14.75 11.90 -5.52
CA ARG A 248 15.44 10.63 -5.79
C ARG A 248 15.52 9.75 -4.53
N GLN A 249 15.23 10.30 -3.37
CA GLN A 249 15.28 9.65 -2.07
C GLN A 249 13.92 9.68 -1.36
N VAL A 250 12.85 9.35 -2.09
CA VAL A 250 11.52 9.24 -1.50
C VAL A 250 11.21 7.79 -1.15
N ALA A 251 10.96 7.55 0.14
CA ALA A 251 10.46 6.28 0.65
C ALA A 251 8.94 6.29 0.65
N VAL A 252 8.29 5.34 -0.02
CA VAL A 252 6.85 5.13 0.13
C VAL A 252 6.56 4.25 1.34
N ILE A 253 5.62 4.67 2.19
CA ILE A 253 5.25 3.96 3.43
C ILE A 253 3.73 3.85 3.56
N GLY A 254 3.27 2.73 4.08
CA GLY A 254 1.86 2.55 4.41
C GLY A 254 1.60 1.53 5.51
N HIS A 255 0.48 1.72 6.20
CA HIS A 255 -0.03 0.82 7.23
C HIS A 255 -1.33 0.16 6.77
N SER A 256 -1.52 -1.14 7.05
CA SER A 256 -2.76 -1.86 6.75
C SER A 256 -3.04 -1.86 5.22
N ARG A 257 -4.25 -1.47 4.79
CA ARG A 257 -4.60 -1.30 3.37
C ARG A 257 -3.67 -0.34 2.63
N LEU A 258 -3.16 0.67 3.31
CA LEU A 258 -2.19 1.59 2.74
C LEU A 258 -0.77 0.98 2.66
N GLY A 259 -0.48 -0.06 3.44
CA GLY A 259 0.71 -0.90 3.28
C GLY A 259 0.64 -1.75 2.00
N LYS A 260 -0.55 -2.31 1.67
CA LYS A 260 -0.81 -2.94 0.36
C LYS A 260 -0.57 -1.92 -0.78
N THR A 261 -1.09 -0.70 -0.59
CA THR A 261 -0.90 0.42 -1.52
C THR A 261 0.58 0.77 -1.72
N ALA A 262 1.35 0.86 -0.63
CA ALA A 262 2.78 1.18 -0.68
C ALA A 262 3.58 0.10 -1.44
N LEU A 263 3.28 -1.19 -1.23
CA LEU A 263 3.89 -2.28 -1.99
C LEU A 263 3.57 -2.18 -3.48
N TRP A 264 2.30 -1.94 -3.83
CA TRP A 264 1.91 -1.82 -5.24
C TRP A 264 2.48 -0.56 -5.88
N ALA A 265 2.53 0.57 -5.18
CA ALA A 265 3.17 1.79 -5.64
C ALA A 265 4.67 1.55 -5.91
N GLY A 266 5.38 0.93 -4.97
CA GLY A 266 6.79 0.62 -5.15
C GLY A 266 7.07 -0.39 -6.27
N ALA A 267 6.19 -1.37 -6.49
CA ALA A 267 6.31 -2.33 -7.59
C ALA A 267 6.06 -1.68 -8.96
N SER A 268 5.10 -0.75 -9.05
CA SER A 268 4.65 -0.13 -10.31
C SER A 268 5.39 1.16 -10.67
N ASP A 269 6.01 1.84 -9.71
CA ASP A 269 6.78 3.07 -9.93
C ASP A 269 8.19 2.95 -9.32
N GLU A 270 9.18 2.76 -10.17
CA GLU A 270 10.58 2.54 -9.76
C GLU A 270 11.27 3.79 -9.21
N ARG A 271 10.65 4.95 -9.28
CA ARG A 271 11.19 6.21 -8.73
C ARG A 271 11.15 6.25 -7.20
N PHE A 272 10.29 5.45 -6.56
CA PHE A 272 10.35 5.29 -5.11
C PHE A 272 11.65 4.60 -4.71
N ALA A 273 12.48 5.30 -3.95
CA ALA A 273 13.81 4.81 -3.58
C ALA A 273 13.78 3.69 -2.52
N MET A 274 12.69 3.59 -1.74
CA MET A 274 12.48 2.60 -0.69
C MET A 274 10.99 2.35 -0.53
N VAL A 275 10.63 1.13 -0.11
CA VAL A 275 9.23 0.73 0.13
C VAL A 275 9.07 0.18 1.52
N ILE A 276 8.10 0.67 2.27
CA ILE A 276 7.80 0.21 3.64
C ILE A 276 6.34 -0.20 3.74
N SER A 277 6.09 -1.43 4.16
CA SER A 277 4.77 -2.01 4.37
C SER A 277 4.62 -2.49 5.80
N ASN A 278 3.67 -1.91 6.53
CA ASN A 278 3.38 -2.24 7.91
C ASN A 278 2.03 -2.93 8.03
N ASN A 279 1.99 -4.13 8.61
CA ASN A 279 0.78 -4.92 8.89
C ASN A 279 -0.18 -4.97 7.68
N SER A 280 0.33 -5.29 6.50
CA SER A 280 -0.47 -5.18 5.27
C SER A 280 -1.31 -6.42 4.96
N GLY A 281 -0.98 -7.57 5.50
CA GLY A 281 -1.81 -8.78 5.44
C GLY A 281 -2.15 -9.27 4.03
N CYS A 282 -3.31 -9.89 3.91
CA CYS A 282 -3.86 -10.43 2.65
C CYS A 282 -3.93 -9.35 1.56
N GLY A 283 -3.43 -9.66 0.36
CA GLY A 283 -3.31 -8.67 -0.71
C GLY A 283 -2.31 -7.56 -0.44
N GLY A 284 -1.47 -7.72 0.56
CA GLY A 284 -0.31 -6.90 0.90
C GLY A 284 0.95 -7.77 0.92
N ALA A 285 1.61 -7.90 2.08
CA ALA A 285 2.80 -8.71 2.20
C ALA A 285 2.52 -10.20 2.54
N ALA A 286 1.35 -10.55 3.08
CA ALA A 286 1.08 -11.92 3.51
C ALA A 286 0.82 -12.86 2.32
N LEU A 287 1.43 -14.04 2.33
CA LEU A 287 1.20 -15.10 1.34
C LEU A 287 -0.27 -15.54 1.35
N SER A 288 -0.98 -15.32 0.25
CA SER A 288 -2.40 -15.69 0.12
C SER A 288 -2.63 -17.19 0.19
N LYS A 289 -1.72 -18.00 -0.38
CA LYS A 289 -1.82 -19.48 -0.38
C LYS A 289 -1.77 -20.12 1.00
N ARG A 290 -1.38 -19.39 2.04
CA ARG A 290 -1.42 -19.88 3.43
C ARG A 290 -2.84 -19.96 3.98
N SER A 291 -3.77 -19.19 3.44
CA SER A 291 -5.15 -19.09 3.95
C SER A 291 -5.20 -18.97 5.48
N PHE A 292 -4.30 -18.13 6.04
CA PHE A 292 -4.19 -17.83 7.46
C PHE A 292 -4.67 -16.40 7.71
N GLY A 293 -5.40 -16.14 8.80
CA GLY A 293 -5.99 -14.84 9.08
C GLY A 293 -7.04 -14.43 8.03
N GLU A 294 -6.84 -13.24 7.42
CA GLU A 294 -7.69 -12.74 6.34
C GLU A 294 -7.44 -13.51 5.03
N THR A 295 -8.52 -14.02 4.43
CA THR A 295 -8.43 -14.72 3.13
C THR A 295 -8.88 -13.84 1.97
N VAL A 296 -8.61 -14.29 0.73
CA VAL A 296 -9.04 -13.59 -0.49
C VAL A 296 -10.56 -13.42 -0.53
N ALA A 297 -11.32 -14.42 -0.10
CA ALA A 297 -12.78 -14.34 -0.03
C ALA A 297 -13.26 -13.30 0.98
N MET A 298 -12.62 -13.23 2.15
CA MET A 298 -12.98 -12.28 3.21
C MET A 298 -12.72 -10.84 2.76
N ILE A 299 -11.53 -10.54 2.23
CA ILE A 299 -11.17 -9.19 1.80
C ILE A 299 -12.02 -8.71 0.62
N ASN A 300 -12.29 -9.57 -0.36
CA ASN A 300 -13.16 -9.24 -1.49
C ASN A 300 -14.62 -9.03 -1.11
N ARG A 301 -15.08 -9.67 -0.02
CA ARG A 301 -16.42 -9.44 0.53
C ARG A 301 -16.50 -8.14 1.32
N ALA A 302 -15.52 -7.90 2.19
CA ALA A 302 -15.50 -6.72 3.06
C ALA A 302 -15.24 -5.43 2.26
N CYS A 303 -14.38 -5.50 1.24
CA CYS A 303 -13.89 -4.38 0.47
C CYS A 303 -13.89 -4.69 -1.03
N PRO A 304 -15.07 -4.85 -1.66
CA PRO A 304 -15.19 -5.31 -3.06
C PRO A 304 -14.61 -4.32 -4.08
N HIS A 305 -14.30 -3.09 -3.68
CA HIS A 305 -13.71 -2.03 -4.47
C HIS A 305 -12.17 -2.02 -4.44
N TRP A 306 -11.51 -2.73 -3.49
CA TRP A 306 -10.06 -2.62 -3.34
C TRP A 306 -9.26 -3.22 -4.50
N PHE A 307 -9.74 -4.32 -5.05
CA PHE A 307 -9.10 -5.04 -6.14
C PHE A 307 -9.99 -5.06 -7.38
N ASN A 308 -9.43 -5.43 -8.52
CA ASN A 308 -10.25 -5.65 -9.71
C ASN A 308 -11.11 -6.92 -9.58
N ASP A 309 -12.15 -7.02 -10.41
CA ASP A 309 -13.11 -8.15 -10.32
C ASP A 309 -12.49 -9.51 -10.63
N ARG A 310 -11.36 -9.56 -11.35
CA ARG A 310 -10.68 -10.83 -11.65
C ARG A 310 -10.12 -11.51 -10.42
N PHE A 311 -9.76 -10.73 -9.39
CA PHE A 311 -9.23 -11.28 -8.15
C PHE A 311 -10.27 -12.13 -7.40
N LYS A 312 -11.56 -11.86 -7.59
CA LYS A 312 -12.65 -12.60 -6.97
C LYS A 312 -12.71 -14.08 -7.37
N LYS A 313 -12.14 -14.50 -8.52
CA LYS A 313 -12.06 -15.90 -8.94
C LYS A 313 -11.22 -16.78 -8.00
N PHE A 314 -10.39 -16.15 -7.17
CA PHE A 314 -9.55 -16.82 -6.19
C PHE A 314 -10.19 -16.90 -4.80
N ASN A 315 -11.42 -16.42 -4.62
CA ASN A 315 -12.17 -16.57 -3.38
C ASN A 315 -12.31 -18.04 -3.00
N ASN A 316 -11.83 -18.41 -1.79
CA ASN A 316 -11.76 -19.79 -1.30
C ASN A 316 -11.02 -20.75 -2.25
N ASN A 317 -10.12 -20.23 -3.06
CA ASN A 317 -9.37 -20.97 -4.07
C ASN A 317 -7.93 -20.42 -4.22
N GLU A 318 -7.35 -19.99 -3.12
CA GLU A 318 -6.01 -19.39 -3.06
C GLU A 318 -4.94 -20.36 -3.60
N GLY A 319 -5.16 -21.67 -3.50
CA GLY A 319 -4.31 -22.70 -4.07
C GLY A 319 -4.11 -22.57 -5.60
N SER A 320 -5.11 -22.04 -6.32
CA SER A 320 -5.07 -21.86 -7.78
C SER A 320 -4.33 -20.59 -8.26
N LEU A 321 -3.90 -19.72 -7.34
CA LEU A 321 -3.10 -18.55 -7.68
C LEU A 321 -1.83 -18.95 -8.44
N GLY A 322 -1.65 -18.43 -9.64
CA GLY A 322 -0.42 -18.57 -10.43
C GLY A 322 0.68 -17.59 -9.98
N PHE A 323 0.42 -16.79 -8.95
CA PHE A 323 1.32 -15.81 -8.34
C PHE A 323 1.04 -15.72 -6.85
N ASP A 324 1.94 -15.11 -6.05
CA ASP A 324 1.67 -14.78 -4.65
C ASP A 324 2.57 -13.61 -4.20
N GLN A 325 2.34 -13.07 -3.02
CA GLN A 325 2.84 -11.78 -2.54
C GLN A 325 4.37 -11.67 -2.47
N HIS A 326 5.10 -12.78 -2.34
CA HIS A 326 6.56 -12.78 -2.44
C HIS A 326 7.06 -12.28 -3.83
N GLN A 327 6.29 -12.54 -4.90
CA GLN A 327 6.60 -12.01 -6.23
C GLN A 327 6.29 -10.51 -6.34
N LEU A 328 5.28 -10.00 -5.61
CA LEU A 328 5.05 -8.56 -5.49
C LEU A 328 6.24 -7.87 -4.84
N ILE A 329 6.77 -8.42 -3.76
CA ILE A 329 7.96 -7.90 -3.07
C ILE A 329 9.19 -8.01 -3.99
N ALA A 330 9.34 -9.11 -4.73
CA ALA A 330 10.42 -9.29 -5.70
C ALA A 330 10.45 -8.20 -6.79
N LEU A 331 9.29 -7.65 -7.20
CA LEU A 331 9.21 -6.53 -8.16
C LEU A 331 9.88 -5.24 -7.66
N ILE A 332 10.14 -5.10 -6.37
CA ILE A 332 10.79 -3.93 -5.78
C ILE A 332 12.31 -3.99 -5.93
N ALA A 333 12.89 -5.20 -6.08
CA ALA A 333 14.32 -5.36 -6.27
C ALA A 333 14.86 -4.49 -7.43
N PRO A 334 16.07 -3.87 -7.29
CA PRO A 334 17.02 -3.99 -6.17
C PRO A 334 16.82 -2.98 -5.03
N ARG A 335 15.74 -2.19 -5.04
CA ARG A 335 15.51 -1.12 -4.07
C ARG A 335 15.20 -1.67 -2.68
N PRO A 336 15.61 -1.00 -1.61
CA PRO A 336 15.31 -1.41 -0.25
C PRO A 336 13.80 -1.59 -0.02
N VAL A 337 13.43 -2.71 0.62
CA VAL A 337 12.06 -3.00 1.04
C VAL A 337 12.03 -3.36 2.53
N TYR A 338 11.05 -2.86 3.25
CA TYR A 338 10.86 -3.18 4.66
C TYR A 338 9.43 -3.65 4.91
N VAL A 339 9.28 -4.80 5.55
CA VAL A 339 7.98 -5.31 6.00
C VAL A 339 7.95 -5.38 7.52
N ALA A 340 6.85 -4.97 8.12
CA ALA A 340 6.67 -5.02 9.56
C ALA A 340 5.33 -5.63 9.93
N SER A 341 5.33 -6.42 10.99
CA SER A 341 4.17 -7.12 11.51
C SER A 341 4.03 -6.92 13.02
N ALA A 342 2.89 -7.30 13.60
CA ALA A 342 2.66 -7.27 15.03
C ALA A 342 2.19 -8.63 15.58
N THR A 343 2.66 -9.00 16.77
CA THR A 343 2.42 -10.35 17.35
C THR A 343 0.94 -10.68 17.58
N GLU A 344 0.11 -9.68 17.87
CA GLU A 344 -1.32 -9.86 18.13
C GLU A 344 -2.17 -9.61 16.88
N ASP A 345 -1.56 -9.28 15.75
CA ASP A 345 -2.24 -9.04 14.48
C ASP A 345 -2.27 -10.32 13.63
N GLN A 346 -2.85 -11.37 14.18
CA GLN A 346 -2.96 -12.67 13.47
C GLN A 346 -3.84 -12.57 12.21
N TRP A 347 -4.70 -11.57 12.13
CA TRP A 347 -5.49 -11.27 10.93
C TRP A 347 -4.61 -10.96 9.72
N ALA A 348 -3.48 -10.27 9.93
CA ALA A 348 -2.52 -9.93 8.88
C ALA A 348 -1.51 -11.05 8.56
N ASP A 349 -1.53 -12.19 9.25
CA ASP A 349 -0.58 -13.29 9.07
C ASP A 349 0.90 -12.85 9.16
N PRO A 350 1.42 -12.51 10.35
CA PRO A 350 2.80 -12.06 10.51
C PRO A 350 3.84 -13.03 9.94
N ARG A 351 3.58 -14.33 10.03
CA ARG A 351 4.44 -15.35 9.45
C ARG A 351 4.38 -15.35 7.93
N GLY A 352 3.21 -15.16 7.35
CA GLY A 352 3.03 -15.05 5.90
C GLY A 352 3.72 -13.80 5.34
N GLU A 353 3.67 -12.68 6.05
CA GLU A 353 4.40 -11.45 5.67
C GLU A 353 5.93 -11.66 5.69
N PHE A 354 6.46 -12.33 6.74
CA PHE A 354 7.87 -12.71 6.80
C PHE A 354 8.29 -13.66 5.68
N LEU A 355 7.49 -14.71 5.44
CA LEU A 355 7.79 -15.69 4.39
C LEU A 355 7.79 -15.08 2.99
N SER A 356 6.96 -14.07 2.74
CA SER A 356 6.99 -13.35 1.47
C SER A 356 8.33 -12.66 1.22
N LEU A 357 8.90 -12.00 2.24
CA LEU A 357 10.24 -11.45 2.13
C LEU A 357 11.27 -12.54 1.86
N LEU A 358 11.25 -13.62 2.65
CA LEU A 358 12.19 -14.72 2.51
C LEU A 358 12.18 -15.30 1.08
N HIS A 359 10.99 -15.50 0.50
CA HIS A 359 10.87 -16.05 -0.86
C HIS A 359 11.15 -15.02 -1.96
N ALA A 360 11.07 -13.72 -1.69
CA ALA A 360 11.43 -12.66 -2.63
C ALA A 360 12.95 -12.50 -2.78
N GLU A 361 13.76 -13.03 -1.86
CA GLU A 361 15.22 -12.90 -1.81
C GLU A 361 15.89 -13.27 -3.14
N GLN A 362 15.39 -14.26 -3.85
CA GLN A 362 15.96 -14.72 -5.12
C GLN A 362 16.11 -13.58 -6.14
N ALA A 363 15.15 -12.63 -6.21
CA ALA A 363 15.24 -11.51 -7.13
C ALA A 363 16.31 -10.49 -6.69
N TYR A 364 16.47 -10.28 -5.39
CA TYR A 364 17.53 -9.42 -4.84
C TYR A 364 18.92 -9.99 -5.07
N MET A 365 19.08 -11.32 -4.97
CA MET A 365 20.34 -12.02 -5.24
C MET A 365 20.80 -11.91 -6.70
N LEU A 366 19.93 -11.53 -7.64
CA LEU A 366 20.38 -11.22 -9.01
C LEU A 366 21.23 -9.95 -9.09
N TYR A 367 21.04 -9.00 -8.17
CA TYR A 367 21.70 -7.69 -8.19
C TYR A 367 22.86 -7.59 -7.20
N HIS A 368 22.73 -8.24 -6.07
CA HIS A 368 23.63 -8.10 -4.95
C HIS A 368 23.84 -9.43 -4.26
N ASP A 369 25.07 -9.75 -3.93
CA ASP A 369 25.39 -10.92 -3.08
C ASP A 369 25.17 -10.52 -1.60
N ILE A 370 23.96 -10.04 -1.29
CA ILE A 370 23.54 -9.60 0.05
C ILE A 370 22.27 -10.36 0.39
N PRO A 371 22.38 -11.51 1.06
CA PRO A 371 21.21 -12.29 1.44
C PRO A 371 20.35 -11.56 2.48
N PHE A 372 19.09 -11.95 2.57
CA PHE A 372 18.20 -11.52 3.66
C PHE A 372 18.80 -11.89 5.02
N GLY A 373 19.49 -13.01 5.08
CA GLY A 373 20.33 -13.40 6.21
C GLY A 373 19.58 -14.02 7.39
N VAL A 374 18.27 -14.27 7.23
CA VAL A 374 17.42 -14.94 8.23
C VAL A 374 16.47 -15.92 7.55
N ASN A 375 16.26 -17.07 8.16
CA ASN A 375 15.40 -18.14 7.64
C ASN A 375 14.21 -18.47 8.55
N ALA A 376 14.08 -17.76 9.66
CA ALA A 376 13.01 -17.96 10.64
C ALA A 376 12.49 -16.61 11.15
N LEU A 377 11.20 -16.58 11.49
CA LEU A 377 10.55 -15.40 12.06
C LEU A 377 11.32 -14.91 13.29
N PRO A 378 11.76 -13.64 13.33
CA PRO A 378 12.54 -13.12 14.43
C PRO A 378 11.70 -13.00 15.72
N LYS A 379 12.40 -12.90 16.85
CA LYS A 379 11.75 -12.56 18.12
C LYS A 379 11.17 -11.15 18.05
N ALA A 380 10.04 -10.95 18.72
CA ALA A 380 9.41 -9.65 18.80
C ALA A 380 10.38 -8.58 19.37
N GLY A 381 10.34 -7.39 18.79
CA GLY A 381 11.23 -6.27 19.11
C GLY A 381 12.59 -6.31 18.41
N THR A 382 12.84 -7.29 17.52
CA THR A 382 14.11 -7.42 16.81
C THR A 382 13.92 -7.10 15.33
N SER A 383 14.70 -6.15 14.79
CA SER A 383 14.82 -5.91 13.35
C SER A 383 15.92 -6.77 12.76
N VAL A 384 15.64 -7.35 11.60
CA VAL A 384 16.54 -8.25 10.86
C VAL A 384 16.63 -7.86 9.39
N GLY A 385 17.64 -8.37 8.71
CA GLY A 385 17.84 -8.21 7.28
C GLY A 385 18.77 -7.05 6.89
N ASN A 386 18.90 -6.88 5.59
CA ASN A 386 19.79 -5.91 4.95
C ASN A 386 19.01 -5.00 3.99
N LEU A 387 19.10 -5.25 2.66
CA LEU A 387 18.27 -4.57 1.64
C LEU A 387 16.77 -4.90 1.78
N MET A 388 16.50 -6.04 2.36
CA MET A 388 15.17 -6.49 2.75
C MET A 388 15.13 -6.48 4.28
N GLY A 389 14.32 -5.62 4.87
CA GLY A 389 14.19 -5.47 6.31
C GLY A 389 12.90 -6.08 6.83
N TYR A 390 12.95 -6.62 8.05
CA TYR A 390 11.76 -7.10 8.74
C TYR A 390 11.87 -6.89 10.25
N HIS A 391 10.74 -6.55 10.89
CA HIS A 391 10.59 -6.70 12.32
C HIS A 391 9.19 -7.21 12.71
N LEU A 392 9.12 -7.84 13.85
CA LEU A 392 7.88 -8.24 14.50
C LEU A 392 7.74 -7.43 15.79
N ARG A 393 6.82 -6.45 15.82
CA ARG A 393 6.53 -5.64 17.01
C ARG A 393 5.61 -6.39 17.98
N LYS A 394 5.74 -6.18 19.28
CA LYS A 394 4.73 -6.63 20.24
C LYS A 394 3.46 -5.79 20.11
N GLY A 395 2.29 -6.42 20.21
CA GLY A 395 1.00 -5.76 20.27
C GLY A 395 0.13 -5.95 19.05
N LYS A 396 -0.87 -5.07 18.92
CA LYS A 396 -1.99 -5.17 17.98
C LYS A 396 -1.69 -4.52 16.63
N HIS A 397 -2.65 -4.61 15.73
CA HIS A 397 -2.68 -3.95 14.43
C HIS A 397 -2.56 -2.43 14.55
N ASP A 398 -1.36 -1.90 14.38
CA ASP A 398 -1.05 -0.46 14.46
C ASP A 398 0.31 -0.14 13.82
N ILE A 399 0.60 1.16 13.73
CA ILE A 399 1.93 1.72 13.46
C ILE A 399 2.24 2.74 14.56
N ASN A 400 3.43 2.66 15.17
CA ASN A 400 3.78 3.49 16.31
C ASN A 400 5.26 3.90 16.32
N ALA A 401 5.71 4.52 17.39
CA ALA A 401 7.08 5.02 17.53
C ALA A 401 8.15 3.90 17.46
N GLU A 402 7.85 2.66 17.91
CA GLU A 402 8.77 1.52 17.79
C GLU A 402 8.99 1.17 16.32
N ASP A 403 7.90 1.07 15.55
CA ASP A 403 7.98 0.81 14.11
C ASP A 403 8.80 1.90 13.41
N TRP A 404 8.54 3.18 13.72
CA TRP A 404 9.29 4.31 13.15
C TRP A 404 10.77 4.31 13.52
N GLY A 405 11.12 3.86 14.71
CA GLY A 405 12.52 3.67 15.11
C GLY A 405 13.26 2.72 14.17
N HIS A 406 12.62 1.61 13.80
CA HIS A 406 13.18 0.65 12.84
C HIS A 406 13.22 1.20 11.41
N TYR A 407 12.17 1.89 10.96
CA TYR A 407 12.13 2.47 9.61
C TYR A 407 13.19 3.55 9.43
N LEU A 408 13.37 4.43 10.41
CA LEU A 408 14.38 5.47 10.37
C LEU A 408 15.80 4.89 10.40
N ALA A 409 16.06 3.87 11.20
CA ALA A 409 17.35 3.18 11.21
C ALA A 409 17.65 2.50 9.86
N PHE A 410 16.63 1.93 9.24
CA PHE A 410 16.75 1.34 7.90
C PHE A 410 16.97 2.41 6.82
N ALA A 411 16.25 3.52 6.89
CA ALA A 411 16.41 4.65 5.99
C ALA A 411 17.80 5.29 6.12
N ASP A 412 18.35 5.44 7.32
CA ASP A 412 19.72 5.93 7.54
C ASP A 412 20.76 5.08 6.82
N LYS A 413 20.51 3.77 6.75
CA LYS A 413 21.42 2.84 6.06
C LYS A 413 21.32 2.97 4.53
N TRP A 414 20.14 3.22 3.97
CA TRP A 414 19.91 3.04 2.54
C TRP A 414 19.57 4.33 1.79
N LEU A 415 18.97 5.35 2.40
CA LEU A 415 18.66 6.61 1.74
C LEU A 415 19.78 7.64 1.84
N LYS A 416 20.35 7.88 3.02
CA LYS A 416 21.35 8.94 3.24
C LYS A 416 22.73 8.68 2.64
N LYS A 417 23.00 7.46 2.15
CA LYS A 417 24.32 7.08 1.62
C LYS A 417 24.52 7.37 0.14
N ARG A 418 23.54 7.90 -0.56
CA ARG A 418 23.73 8.33 -1.96
C ARG A 418 24.46 9.66 -1.98
N GLU A 419 25.71 9.65 -2.44
CA GLU A 419 26.43 10.89 -2.70
C GLU A 419 25.72 11.69 -3.80
N PRO A 420 25.71 13.05 -3.74
CA PRO A 420 25.24 13.86 -4.86
C PRO A 420 26.10 13.56 -6.09
N GLU A 421 25.45 13.38 -7.23
CA GLU A 421 26.10 13.30 -8.53
C GLU A 421 26.72 14.64 -8.92
#